data_09855a9c1e838823c4c9d6404b2ddf5d
#
_entry.id   09855a9c1e838823c4c9d6404b2ddf5d
#
_cell.length_a   1.000
_cell.length_b   1.000
_cell.length_c   1.000
_cell.angle_alpha   90.00
_cell.angle_beta   90.00
_cell.angle_gamma   90.00
#
_symmetry.space_group_name_H-M   'P 1'
#
loop_
_entity.id
_entity.type
_entity.pdbx_description
1 polymer ?
#
loop_
_entity_poly.entity_id
_entity_poly.type
_entity_poly.pdbx_seq_one_letter_code
_entity_poly.pdbx_strand_id
1 'polypeptide(L)'
;MNTKIFCDIAELDQIKKFNKKKIVKGFTTNPSLMRKAGAKDYKSYSKKILKICNNKPVSLEVFADDEKSMIEQGKKINSWGKNVYVKIPVVNSKNSFTGKVIKELNNSNIKLNITAVYNAKQAEKILKLINKKTKVIISICAGRAGDVGKDPVPEFNKSIKLAKRFKNVEILWASVREPYNYLQAKQLGCHIITVPPTIIEKIENFGKSFDQLTKETVKAFLVDSKKSNFKI
;
A
#
# COMPACT_ATOMS: atom_id res chain seq x y z
N MET A 1 6.69 -17.87 2.54
CA MET A 1 6.67 -16.59 3.26
C MET A 1 5.23 -16.09 3.30
N ASN A 2 4.74 -15.58 4.43
CA ASN A 2 3.33 -15.15 4.52
C ASN A 2 3.25 -13.66 4.16
N THR A 3 2.52 -13.31 3.08
CA THR A 3 2.34 -11.92 2.64
C THR A 3 1.52 -11.13 3.66
N LYS A 4 2.10 -10.05 4.20
CA LYS A 4 1.43 -9.18 5.18
C LYS A 4 0.35 -8.35 4.51
N ILE A 5 -0.80 -8.20 5.14
CA ILE A 5 -1.87 -7.31 4.66
C ILE A 5 -1.76 -5.98 5.39
N PHE A 6 -1.62 -4.90 4.62
CA PHE A 6 -1.79 -3.52 5.09
C PHE A 6 -3.15 -3.01 4.63
N CYS A 7 -3.75 -2.13 5.41
CA CYS A 7 -5.02 -1.49 5.07
C CYS A 7 -4.76 -0.11 4.44
N ASP A 8 -5.28 0.12 3.23
CA ASP A 8 -5.15 1.40 2.51
C ASP A 8 -6.36 2.27 2.81
N ILE A 9 -6.25 3.14 3.81
CA ILE A 9 -7.36 3.94 4.36
C ILE A 9 -6.86 5.13 5.18
N ALA A 10 -7.61 6.23 5.23
CA ALA A 10 -7.33 7.37 6.09
C ALA A 10 -8.49 7.72 7.05
N GLU A 11 -9.68 7.18 6.88
CA GLU A 11 -10.83 7.43 7.76
C GLU A 11 -10.61 6.84 9.16
N LEU A 12 -10.67 7.70 10.19
CA LEU A 12 -10.27 7.34 11.57
C LEU A 12 -11.09 6.19 12.15
N ASP A 13 -12.40 6.14 11.91
CA ASP A 13 -13.24 5.09 12.46
C ASP A 13 -13.01 3.75 11.75
N GLN A 14 -12.76 3.77 10.45
CA GLN A 14 -12.33 2.58 9.72
C GLN A 14 -10.95 2.11 10.21
N ILE A 15 -10.00 3.03 10.42
CA ILE A 15 -8.69 2.67 10.99
C ILE A 15 -8.87 2.00 12.35
N LYS A 16 -9.70 2.54 13.26
CA LYS A 16 -10.00 1.92 14.56
C LYS A 16 -10.56 0.48 14.40
N LYS A 17 -11.54 0.31 13.49
CA LYS A 17 -12.14 -1.00 13.18
C LYS A 17 -11.08 -1.99 12.70
N PHE A 18 -10.32 -1.63 11.67
CA PHE A 18 -9.35 -2.52 11.04
C PHE A 18 -8.07 -2.72 11.86
N ASN A 19 -7.72 -1.77 12.73
CA ASN A 19 -6.58 -1.93 13.63
C ASN A 19 -6.78 -3.09 14.65
N LYS A 20 -8.01 -3.40 15.02
CA LYS A 20 -8.36 -4.54 15.89
C LYS A 20 -8.22 -5.89 15.17
N LYS A 21 -8.24 -5.92 13.85
CA LYS A 21 -8.14 -7.17 13.07
C LYS A 21 -6.71 -7.70 13.06
N LYS A 22 -6.52 -8.95 13.50
CA LYS A 22 -5.21 -9.64 13.54
C LYS A 22 -4.56 -9.78 12.16
N ILE A 23 -5.37 -9.87 11.10
CA ILE A 23 -4.91 -9.98 9.71
C ILE A 23 -4.21 -8.70 9.22
N VAL A 24 -4.60 -7.52 9.74
CA VAL A 24 -4.03 -6.22 9.36
C VAL A 24 -2.73 -5.97 10.11
N LYS A 25 -1.62 -5.83 9.37
CA LYS A 25 -0.26 -5.68 9.90
C LYS A 25 0.30 -4.25 9.78
N GLY A 26 -0.40 -3.36 9.11
CA GLY A 26 0.00 -1.96 8.92
C GLY A 26 -1.02 -1.18 8.12
N PHE A 27 -0.72 0.07 7.86
CA PHE A 27 -1.61 1.00 7.15
C PHE A 27 -0.82 1.80 6.11
N THR A 28 -1.44 2.04 4.98
CA THR A 28 -0.96 3.02 4.00
C THR A 28 -1.99 4.12 3.83
N THR A 29 -1.50 5.32 3.63
CA THR A 29 -2.31 6.49 3.26
C THR A 29 -1.73 7.14 2.01
N ASN A 30 -2.46 8.11 1.49
CA ASN A 30 -2.00 9.02 0.45
C ASN A 30 -2.81 10.33 0.53
N PRO A 31 -2.37 11.41 -0.15
CA PRO A 31 -3.06 12.70 -0.09
C PRO A 31 -4.54 12.62 -0.49
N SER A 32 -4.89 11.77 -1.47
CA SER A 32 -6.28 11.60 -1.93
C SER A 32 -7.16 10.95 -0.86
N LEU A 33 -6.67 9.91 -0.17
CA LEU A 33 -7.39 9.28 0.94
C LEU A 33 -7.54 10.25 2.12
N MET A 34 -6.49 11.01 2.45
CA MET A 34 -6.53 12.02 3.51
C MET A 34 -7.57 13.11 3.22
N ARG A 35 -7.62 13.59 1.97
CA ARG A 35 -8.63 14.57 1.53
C ARG A 35 -10.05 13.99 1.62
N LYS A 36 -10.28 12.77 1.13
CA LYS A 36 -11.59 12.09 1.22
C LYS A 36 -12.05 11.87 2.66
N ALA A 37 -11.12 11.61 3.57
CA ALA A 37 -11.38 11.45 5.01
C ALA A 37 -11.63 12.79 5.74
N GLY A 38 -11.61 13.93 5.03
CA GLY A 38 -11.87 15.25 5.60
C GLY A 38 -10.72 15.85 6.42
N ALA A 39 -9.48 15.42 6.17
CA ALA A 39 -8.30 15.96 6.83
C ALA A 39 -8.09 17.44 6.42
N LYS A 40 -8.32 18.38 7.36
CA LYS A 40 -8.09 19.82 7.15
C LYS A 40 -6.64 20.21 7.44
N ASP A 41 -6.05 19.65 8.50
CA ASP A 41 -4.63 19.81 8.84
C ASP A 41 -3.93 18.44 8.80
N TYR A 42 -2.96 18.31 7.89
CA TYR A 42 -2.27 17.05 7.62
C TYR A 42 -1.52 16.51 8.83
N LYS A 43 -0.86 17.40 9.60
CA LYS A 43 -0.07 17.01 10.77
C LYS A 43 -0.96 16.48 11.91
N SER A 44 -1.97 17.25 12.28
CA SER A 44 -2.90 16.87 13.37
C SER A 44 -3.65 15.60 13.02
N TYR A 45 -4.11 15.47 11.77
CA TYR A 45 -4.82 14.29 11.31
C TYR A 45 -3.92 13.05 11.31
N SER A 46 -2.71 13.17 10.78
CA SER A 46 -1.71 12.09 10.78
C SER A 46 -1.36 11.63 12.18
N LYS A 47 -1.19 12.54 13.13
CA LYS A 47 -0.95 12.19 14.54
C LYS A 47 -2.11 11.41 15.16
N LYS A 48 -3.37 11.71 14.81
CA LYS A 48 -4.53 10.91 15.23
C LYS A 48 -4.46 9.49 14.67
N ILE A 49 -4.14 9.33 13.38
CA ILE A 49 -3.93 8.02 12.76
C ILE A 49 -2.82 7.25 13.47
N LEU A 50 -1.66 7.85 13.68
CA LEU A 50 -0.51 7.22 14.34
C LEU A 50 -0.85 6.74 15.76
N LYS A 51 -1.60 7.54 16.53
CA LYS A 51 -2.08 7.17 17.86
C LYS A 51 -3.00 5.96 17.83
N ILE A 52 -3.94 5.90 16.90
CA ILE A 52 -4.87 4.77 16.74
C ILE A 52 -4.11 3.50 16.33
N CYS A 53 -3.18 3.61 15.39
CA CYS A 53 -2.41 2.48 14.88
C CYS A 53 -1.38 1.95 15.88
N ASN A 54 -1.00 2.75 16.89
CA ASN A 54 -0.05 2.43 17.94
C ASN A 54 1.28 1.91 17.35
N ASN A 55 1.57 0.61 17.47
CA ASN A 55 2.82 0.02 16.99
C ASN A 55 2.81 -0.46 15.54
N LYS A 56 1.63 -0.48 14.89
CA LYS A 56 1.57 -0.90 13.49
C LYS A 56 2.14 0.18 12.58
N PRO A 57 2.95 -0.18 11.56
CA PRO A 57 3.53 0.78 10.62
C PRO A 57 2.44 1.55 9.86
N VAL A 58 2.67 2.84 9.68
CA VAL A 58 1.81 3.74 8.91
C VAL A 58 2.64 4.50 7.89
N SER A 59 2.27 4.43 6.62
CA SER A 59 2.91 5.20 5.55
C SER A 59 2.22 6.54 5.36
N LEU A 60 2.97 7.64 5.55
CA LEU A 60 2.54 9.04 5.39
C LEU A 60 3.37 9.70 4.30
N GLU A 61 2.72 10.28 3.29
CA GLU A 61 3.36 10.77 2.07
C GLU A 61 3.77 12.24 2.17
N VAL A 62 4.97 12.56 1.63
CA VAL A 62 5.36 13.93 1.33
C VAL A 62 4.57 14.41 0.12
N PHE A 63 4.33 15.72 0.01
CA PHE A 63 3.60 16.31 -1.12
C PHE A 63 4.33 17.49 -1.76
N ALA A 64 5.58 17.78 -1.34
CA ALA A 64 6.47 18.67 -2.07
C ALA A 64 6.94 18.04 -3.39
N ASP A 65 7.37 18.88 -4.33
CA ASP A 65 7.81 18.45 -5.67
C ASP A 65 9.30 18.69 -5.96
N ASP A 66 9.98 19.44 -5.09
CA ASP A 66 11.43 19.66 -5.15
C ASP A 66 12.17 18.88 -4.05
N GLU A 67 13.45 18.56 -4.33
CA GLU A 67 14.26 17.72 -3.45
C GLU A 67 14.41 18.27 -2.03
N LYS A 68 14.66 19.59 -1.89
CA LYS A 68 14.88 20.23 -0.57
C LYS A 68 13.64 20.15 0.29
N SER A 69 12.51 20.58 -0.25
CA SER A 69 11.23 20.55 0.46
C SER A 69 10.78 19.11 0.77
N MET A 70 11.01 18.13 -0.13
CA MET A 70 10.73 16.72 0.15
C MET A 70 11.54 16.20 1.34
N ILE A 71 12.83 16.55 1.45
CA ILE A 71 13.69 16.16 2.57
C ILE A 71 13.20 16.79 3.86
N GLU A 72 12.90 18.09 3.87
CA GLU A 72 12.37 18.80 5.04
C GLU A 72 11.03 18.20 5.50
N GLN A 73 10.10 17.98 4.57
CA GLN A 73 8.83 17.32 4.87
C GLN A 73 9.04 15.90 5.39
N GLY A 74 9.94 15.13 4.80
CA GLY A 74 10.26 13.77 5.23
C GLY A 74 10.79 13.71 6.66
N LYS A 75 11.73 14.58 7.03
CA LYS A 75 12.23 14.72 8.40
C LYS A 75 11.12 15.11 9.38
N LYS A 76 10.27 16.07 9.00
CA LYS A 76 9.14 16.54 9.79
C LYS A 76 8.08 15.44 9.99
N ILE A 77 7.70 14.72 8.95
CA ILE A 77 6.73 13.61 9.03
C ILE A 77 7.28 12.49 9.92
N ASN A 78 8.56 12.12 9.77
CA ASN A 78 9.19 11.11 10.62
C ASN A 78 9.12 11.46 12.11
N SER A 79 9.23 12.74 12.47
CA SER A 79 9.18 13.18 13.88
C SER A 79 7.81 13.04 14.54
N TRP A 80 6.75 12.71 13.80
CA TRP A 80 5.39 12.61 14.34
C TRP A 80 5.11 11.30 15.08
N GLY A 81 5.91 10.25 14.86
CA GLY A 81 5.72 8.98 15.55
C GLY A 81 6.74 7.90 15.18
N LYS A 82 6.99 6.97 16.10
CA LYS A 82 7.95 5.87 15.90
C LYS A 82 7.52 4.82 14.86
N ASN A 83 6.23 4.75 14.55
CA ASN A 83 5.64 3.82 13.60
C ASN A 83 5.48 4.40 12.18
N VAL A 84 6.02 5.59 11.92
CA VAL A 84 5.99 6.23 10.60
C VAL A 84 6.92 5.52 9.62
N TYR A 85 6.44 5.33 8.40
CA TYR A 85 7.22 5.16 7.17
C TYR A 85 6.95 6.38 6.30
N VAL A 86 7.99 7.17 6.02
CA VAL A 86 7.85 8.34 5.15
C VAL A 86 7.69 7.87 3.71
N LYS A 87 6.58 8.24 3.07
CA LYS A 87 6.27 7.80 1.72
C LYS A 87 6.74 8.85 0.72
N ILE A 88 7.58 8.40 -0.24
CA ILE A 88 8.26 9.25 -1.22
C ILE A 88 7.95 8.70 -2.62
N PRO A 89 7.47 9.52 -3.58
CA PRO A 89 7.36 9.08 -4.96
C PRO A 89 8.75 8.87 -5.58
N VAL A 90 8.89 7.85 -6.42
CA VAL A 90 10.17 7.50 -7.06
C VAL A 90 10.68 8.57 -8.04
N VAL A 91 9.78 9.40 -8.55
CA VAL A 91 10.05 10.58 -9.36
C VAL A 91 9.18 11.74 -8.89
N ASN A 92 9.57 12.98 -9.16
CA ASN A 92 8.72 14.16 -8.98
C ASN A 92 7.78 14.37 -10.19
N SER A 93 6.95 15.43 -10.19
CA SER A 93 6.00 15.73 -11.28
C SER A 93 6.68 15.98 -12.62
N LYS A 94 7.96 16.37 -12.64
CA LYS A 94 8.78 16.59 -13.83
C LYS A 94 9.52 15.31 -14.29
N ASN A 95 9.13 14.14 -13.73
CA ASN A 95 9.77 12.84 -13.99
C ASN A 95 11.26 12.76 -13.59
N SER A 96 11.72 13.64 -12.70
CA SER A 96 13.09 13.59 -12.17
C SER A 96 13.16 12.60 -11.01
N PHE A 97 14.17 11.70 -11.04
CA PHE A 97 14.35 10.67 -10.02
C PHE A 97 14.69 11.28 -8.66
N THR A 98 13.94 10.93 -7.62
CA THR A 98 14.09 11.45 -6.25
C THR A 98 15.23 10.78 -5.46
N GLY A 99 16.26 10.32 -6.15
CA GLY A 99 17.35 9.53 -5.58
C GLY A 99 18.11 10.22 -4.44
N LYS A 100 18.33 11.53 -4.52
CA LYS A 100 18.97 12.29 -3.43
C LYS A 100 18.11 12.30 -2.18
N VAL A 101 16.80 12.54 -2.33
CA VAL A 101 15.84 12.51 -1.23
C VAL A 101 15.83 11.16 -0.52
N ILE A 102 15.73 10.07 -1.31
CA ILE A 102 15.74 8.70 -0.81
C ILE A 102 17.04 8.42 -0.04
N LYS A 103 18.20 8.74 -0.62
CA LYS A 103 19.51 8.50 0.00
C LYS A 103 19.68 9.27 1.31
N GLU A 104 19.35 10.57 1.33
CA GLU A 104 19.52 11.41 2.49
C GLU A 104 18.62 10.98 3.66
N LEU A 105 17.32 10.78 3.39
CA LEU A 105 16.38 10.37 4.43
C LEU A 105 16.71 8.98 4.97
N ASN A 106 17.08 8.02 4.10
CA ASN A 106 17.45 6.69 4.52
C ASN A 106 18.73 6.67 5.37
N ASN A 107 19.75 7.46 5.01
CA ASN A 107 20.98 7.62 5.78
C ASN A 107 20.74 8.34 7.12
N SER A 108 19.70 9.14 7.23
CA SER A 108 19.22 9.73 8.49
C SER A 108 18.41 8.76 9.35
N ASN A 109 18.45 7.45 9.08
CA ASN A 109 17.72 6.39 9.76
C ASN A 109 16.17 6.53 9.68
N ILE A 110 15.66 7.20 8.67
CA ILE A 110 14.23 7.36 8.43
C ILE A 110 13.71 6.18 7.61
N LYS A 111 12.72 5.47 8.15
CA LYS A 111 12.05 4.37 7.44
C LYS A 111 11.25 4.92 6.27
N LEU A 112 11.44 4.33 5.09
CA LEU A 112 10.84 4.83 3.85
C LEU A 112 9.84 3.84 3.25
N ASN A 113 8.85 4.38 2.55
CA ASN A 113 8.00 3.68 1.61
C ASN A 113 8.11 4.39 0.25
N ILE A 114 8.91 3.83 -0.66
CA ILE A 114 9.09 4.43 -1.99
C ILE A 114 7.92 3.99 -2.88
N THR A 115 7.13 4.95 -3.34
CA THR A 115 5.90 4.71 -4.08
C THR A 115 5.98 5.16 -5.55
N ALA A 116 4.89 4.94 -6.30
CA ALA A 116 4.80 5.19 -7.74
C ALA A 116 5.85 4.41 -8.55
N VAL A 117 6.29 3.25 -8.04
CA VAL A 117 7.17 2.32 -8.75
C VAL A 117 6.32 1.43 -9.65
N TYR A 118 6.78 1.18 -10.89
CA TYR A 118 6.09 0.33 -11.86
C TYR A 118 6.97 -0.79 -12.43
N ASN A 119 8.29 -0.66 -12.34
CA ASN A 119 9.20 -1.64 -12.94
C ASN A 119 10.44 -1.92 -12.09
N ALA A 120 11.08 -3.04 -12.40
CA ALA A 120 12.26 -3.52 -11.69
C ALA A 120 13.48 -2.61 -11.84
N LYS A 121 13.59 -1.85 -12.95
CA LYS A 121 14.68 -0.88 -13.14
C LYS A 121 14.60 0.25 -12.13
N GLN A 122 13.37 0.72 -11.81
CA GLN A 122 13.17 1.71 -10.74
C GLN A 122 13.52 1.13 -9.38
N ALA A 123 13.07 -0.10 -9.08
CA ALA A 123 13.43 -0.81 -7.84
C ALA A 123 14.95 -0.98 -7.70
N GLU A 124 15.65 -1.35 -8.76
CA GLU A 124 17.11 -1.49 -8.78
C GLU A 124 17.82 -0.16 -8.48
N LYS A 125 17.36 0.95 -9.08
CA LYS A 125 17.90 2.29 -8.79
C LYS A 125 17.76 2.65 -7.31
N ILE A 126 16.62 2.36 -6.70
CA ILE A 126 16.37 2.58 -5.28
C ILE A 126 17.33 1.74 -4.42
N LEU A 127 17.44 0.44 -4.73
CA LEU A 127 18.31 -0.50 -3.99
C LEU A 127 19.79 -0.11 -3.98
N LYS A 128 20.28 0.56 -5.02
CA LYS A 128 21.65 1.07 -5.10
C LYS A 128 21.93 2.26 -4.17
N LEU A 129 20.88 2.94 -3.66
CA LEU A 129 21.02 4.16 -2.87
C LEU A 129 20.80 3.97 -1.36
N ILE A 130 20.07 2.93 -0.98
CA ILE A 130 19.68 2.71 0.42
C ILE A 130 20.79 1.97 1.20
N ASN A 131 20.87 2.27 2.48
CA ASN A 131 21.72 1.53 3.40
C ASN A 131 21.07 0.17 3.79
N LYS A 132 21.88 -0.73 4.37
CA LYS A 132 21.42 -2.08 4.75
C LYS A 132 20.80 -2.17 6.17
N LYS A 133 20.61 -1.04 6.87
CA LYS A 133 20.14 -1.00 8.26
C LYS A 133 18.71 -0.48 8.37
N THR A 134 18.41 0.60 7.68
CA THR A 134 17.13 1.31 7.76
C THR A 134 16.08 0.61 6.91
N LYS A 135 14.90 0.33 7.49
CA LYS A 135 13.81 -0.37 6.79
C LYS A 135 13.27 0.44 5.61
N VAL A 136 13.06 -0.22 4.50
CA VAL A 136 12.51 0.36 3.27
C VAL A 136 11.43 -0.56 2.70
N ILE A 137 10.31 0.04 2.33
CA ILE A 137 9.26 -0.58 1.51
C ILE A 137 9.36 0.00 0.11
N ILE A 138 9.31 -0.85 -0.91
CA ILE A 138 9.19 -0.45 -2.32
C ILE A 138 7.80 -0.84 -2.79
N SER A 139 6.95 0.16 -3.03
CA SER A 139 5.54 -0.02 -3.40
C SER A 139 5.36 0.02 -4.92
N ILE A 140 5.07 -1.14 -5.51
CA ILE A 140 4.84 -1.29 -6.94
C ILE A 140 3.33 -1.20 -7.21
N CYS A 141 2.94 -0.29 -8.12
CA CYS A 141 1.54 0.03 -8.42
C CYS A 141 0.96 -0.94 -9.46
N ALA A 142 0.65 -2.17 -9.05
CA ALA A 142 0.16 -3.25 -9.91
C ALA A 142 -1.16 -2.91 -10.60
N GLY A 143 -2.18 -2.47 -9.85
CA GLY A 143 -3.49 -2.21 -10.42
C GLY A 143 -3.48 -1.11 -11.47
N ARG A 144 -2.72 -0.03 -11.26
CA ARG A 144 -2.56 1.02 -12.28
C ARG A 144 -1.84 0.52 -13.54
N ALA A 145 -0.94 -0.44 -13.44
CA ALA A 145 -0.36 -1.09 -14.61
C ALA A 145 -1.42 -1.92 -15.34
N GLY A 146 -2.25 -2.67 -14.60
CA GLY A 146 -3.38 -3.42 -15.15
C GLY A 146 -4.43 -2.53 -15.83
N ASP A 147 -4.73 -1.36 -15.26
CA ASP A 147 -5.70 -0.39 -15.83
C ASP A 147 -5.30 0.06 -17.26
N VAL A 148 -4.02 -0.06 -17.63
CA VAL A 148 -3.50 0.25 -18.98
C VAL A 148 -3.04 -1.00 -19.74
N GLY A 149 -3.52 -2.18 -19.36
CA GLY A 149 -3.27 -3.44 -20.06
C GLY A 149 -1.86 -4.01 -19.88
N LYS A 150 -1.11 -3.60 -18.85
CA LYS A 150 0.24 -4.13 -18.59
C LYS A 150 0.21 -5.14 -17.45
N ASP A 151 0.78 -6.34 -17.71
CA ASP A 151 0.99 -7.35 -16.67
C ASP A 151 2.09 -6.91 -15.69
N PRO A 152 1.79 -6.71 -14.40
CA PRO A 152 2.79 -6.33 -13.41
C PRO A 152 3.65 -7.51 -12.91
N VAL A 153 3.22 -8.75 -13.11
CA VAL A 153 3.83 -9.96 -12.53
C VAL A 153 5.32 -10.09 -12.85
N PRO A 154 5.80 -9.90 -14.11
CA PRO A 154 7.21 -9.96 -14.42
C PRO A 154 8.06 -8.94 -13.65
N GLU A 155 7.52 -7.74 -13.42
CA GLU A 155 8.21 -6.67 -12.70
C GLU A 155 8.30 -6.98 -11.19
N PHE A 156 7.24 -7.59 -10.62
CA PHE A 156 7.29 -8.09 -9.24
C PHE A 156 8.32 -9.19 -9.06
N ASN A 157 8.35 -10.20 -9.93
CA ASN A 157 9.31 -11.29 -9.86
C ASN A 157 10.76 -10.78 -9.86
N LYS A 158 11.08 -9.87 -10.78
CA LYS A 158 12.41 -9.25 -10.85
C LYS A 158 12.72 -8.43 -9.60
N SER A 159 11.79 -7.59 -9.14
CA SER A 159 11.98 -6.72 -7.98
C SER A 159 12.16 -7.51 -6.69
N ILE A 160 11.36 -8.57 -6.48
CA ILE A 160 11.48 -9.46 -5.32
C ILE A 160 12.85 -10.17 -5.35
N LYS A 161 13.28 -10.66 -6.52
CA LYS A 161 14.59 -11.31 -6.68
C LYS A 161 15.74 -10.35 -6.35
N LEU A 162 15.68 -9.09 -6.80
CA LEU A 162 16.65 -8.06 -6.46
C LEU A 162 16.66 -7.74 -4.96
N ALA A 163 15.48 -7.63 -4.33
CA ALA A 163 15.33 -7.31 -2.93
C ALA A 163 15.83 -8.41 -1.98
N LYS A 164 15.93 -9.68 -2.40
CA LYS A 164 16.43 -10.79 -1.57
C LYS A 164 17.81 -10.55 -0.94
N ARG A 165 18.64 -9.69 -1.54
CA ARG A 165 19.97 -9.33 -1.03
C ARG A 165 19.92 -8.32 0.12
N PHE A 166 18.74 -7.79 0.46
CA PHE A 166 18.54 -6.72 1.44
C PHE A 166 17.54 -7.19 2.50
N LYS A 167 18.03 -7.52 3.69
CA LYS A 167 17.18 -7.98 4.81
C LYS A 167 16.22 -6.90 5.35
N ASN A 168 16.50 -5.64 5.04
CA ASN A 168 15.75 -4.46 5.47
C ASN A 168 14.76 -3.94 4.43
N VAL A 169 14.60 -4.63 3.28
CA VAL A 169 13.73 -4.20 2.18
C VAL A 169 12.55 -5.14 2.02
N GLU A 170 11.37 -4.56 1.86
CA GLU A 170 10.14 -5.29 1.57
C GLU A 170 9.49 -4.75 0.28
N ILE A 171 9.13 -5.64 -0.63
CA ILE A 171 8.34 -5.30 -1.82
C ILE A 171 6.87 -5.32 -1.43
N LEU A 172 6.15 -4.26 -1.78
CA LEU A 172 4.73 -4.09 -1.51
C LEU A 172 3.94 -4.02 -2.82
N TRP A 173 2.89 -4.85 -2.91
CA TRP A 173 1.88 -4.80 -3.95
C TRP A 173 0.88 -3.70 -3.62
N ALA A 174 0.88 -2.63 -4.42
CA ALA A 174 0.00 -1.48 -4.25
C ALA A 174 -1.04 -1.37 -5.36
N SER A 175 -2.04 -0.50 -5.14
CA SER A 175 -3.06 -0.19 -6.14
C SER A 175 -3.94 -1.41 -6.49
N VAL A 176 -4.38 -2.13 -5.46
CA VAL A 176 -5.19 -3.35 -5.60
C VAL A 176 -6.56 -3.04 -6.22
N ARG A 177 -7.05 -3.92 -7.10
CA ARG A 177 -8.35 -3.82 -7.77
C ARG A 177 -9.34 -4.88 -7.27
N GLU A 178 -8.85 -6.06 -6.91
CA GLU A 178 -9.69 -7.20 -6.57
C GLU A 178 -9.04 -8.10 -5.49
N PRO A 179 -9.84 -8.94 -4.79
CA PRO A 179 -9.32 -9.85 -3.76
C PRO A 179 -8.29 -10.86 -4.30
N TYR A 180 -8.42 -11.27 -5.57
CA TYR A 180 -7.50 -12.22 -6.20
C TYR A 180 -6.05 -11.72 -6.24
N ASN A 181 -5.84 -10.39 -6.25
CA ASN A 181 -4.48 -9.82 -6.18
C ASN A 181 -3.72 -10.26 -4.92
N TYR A 182 -4.43 -10.60 -3.81
CA TYR A 182 -3.79 -11.16 -2.63
C TYR A 182 -3.18 -12.53 -2.90
N LEU A 183 -3.87 -13.40 -3.64
CA LEU A 183 -3.35 -14.70 -4.03
C LEU A 183 -2.16 -14.56 -4.98
N GLN A 184 -2.23 -13.67 -5.95
CA GLN A 184 -1.10 -13.36 -6.84
C GLN A 184 0.12 -12.87 -6.06
N ALA A 185 -0.05 -11.89 -5.16
CA ALA A 185 1.02 -11.39 -4.32
C ALA A 185 1.64 -12.49 -3.45
N LYS A 186 0.82 -13.38 -2.89
CA LYS A 186 1.26 -14.53 -2.08
C LYS A 186 2.04 -15.55 -2.91
N GLN A 187 1.56 -15.91 -4.10
CA GLN A 187 2.22 -16.83 -5.02
C GLN A 187 3.60 -16.32 -5.45
N LEU A 188 3.73 -15.03 -5.70
CA LEU A 188 5.00 -14.37 -6.04
C LEU A 188 5.98 -14.25 -4.87
N GLY A 189 5.52 -14.50 -3.63
CA GLY A 189 6.32 -14.26 -2.43
C GLY A 189 6.50 -12.77 -2.13
N CYS A 190 5.55 -11.93 -2.55
CA CYS A 190 5.54 -10.51 -2.21
C CYS A 190 5.43 -10.33 -0.68
N HIS A 191 6.19 -9.41 -0.11
CA HIS A 191 6.28 -9.27 1.34
C HIS A 191 5.03 -8.64 1.95
N ILE A 192 4.45 -7.66 1.26
CA ILE A 192 3.29 -6.87 1.71
C ILE A 192 2.33 -6.68 0.54
N ILE A 193 1.04 -6.67 0.85
CA ILE A 193 0.00 -6.14 -0.04
C ILE A 193 -0.79 -5.09 0.72
N THR A 194 -1.07 -3.93 0.10
CA THR A 194 -1.96 -2.93 0.70
C THR A 194 -3.28 -2.88 -0.05
N VAL A 195 -4.37 -3.02 0.70
CA VAL A 195 -5.71 -3.19 0.16
C VAL A 195 -6.74 -2.33 0.91
N PRO A 196 -7.78 -1.84 0.24
CA PRO A 196 -8.87 -1.14 0.92
C PRO A 196 -9.67 -2.07 1.85
N PRO A 197 -10.39 -1.51 2.84
CA PRO A 197 -11.21 -2.26 3.79
C PRO A 197 -12.12 -3.31 3.15
N THR A 198 -12.82 -2.95 2.08
CA THR A 198 -13.75 -3.83 1.34
C THR A 198 -13.07 -5.07 0.77
N ILE A 199 -11.82 -4.95 0.36
CA ILE A 199 -11.03 -6.09 -0.13
C ILE A 199 -10.58 -6.98 1.04
N ILE A 200 -10.21 -6.40 2.20
CA ILE A 200 -9.87 -7.19 3.41
C ILE A 200 -11.06 -8.07 3.83
N GLU A 201 -12.27 -7.49 3.85
CA GLU A 201 -13.49 -8.22 4.21
C GLU A 201 -13.76 -9.39 3.23
N LYS A 202 -13.47 -9.22 1.94
CA LYS A 202 -13.57 -10.30 0.96
C LYS A 202 -12.50 -11.37 1.17
N ILE A 203 -11.26 -10.99 1.49
CA ILE A 203 -10.16 -11.94 1.78
C ILE A 203 -10.47 -12.79 3.02
N GLU A 204 -11.08 -12.21 4.04
CA GLU A 204 -11.51 -12.94 5.26
C GLU A 204 -12.58 -14.01 4.95
N ASN A 205 -13.30 -13.88 3.85
CA ASN A 205 -14.34 -14.81 3.39
C ASN A 205 -13.86 -15.78 2.29
N PHE A 206 -12.56 -15.92 2.06
CA PHE A 206 -12.03 -16.90 1.13
C PHE A 206 -12.33 -18.35 1.59
N GLY A 207 -12.42 -19.26 0.63
CA GLY A 207 -12.57 -20.69 0.89
C GLY A 207 -13.98 -21.24 0.62
N LYS A 208 -14.90 -20.46 0.07
CA LYS A 208 -16.20 -20.99 -0.41
C LYS A 208 -15.98 -21.95 -1.56
N SER A 209 -16.73 -23.08 -1.56
CA SER A 209 -16.75 -24.00 -2.69
C SER A 209 -17.50 -23.40 -3.90
N PHE A 210 -17.26 -23.95 -5.09
CA PHE A 210 -18.02 -23.55 -6.29
C PHE A 210 -19.52 -23.79 -6.15
N ASP A 211 -19.93 -24.88 -5.49
CA ASP A 211 -21.35 -25.16 -5.22
C ASP A 211 -22.00 -24.09 -4.33
N GLN A 212 -21.26 -23.66 -3.30
CA GLN A 212 -21.72 -22.55 -2.46
C GLN A 212 -21.87 -21.25 -3.25
N LEU A 213 -20.89 -20.93 -4.13
CA LEU A 213 -20.96 -19.75 -4.98
C LEU A 213 -22.12 -19.83 -5.97
N THR A 214 -22.32 -20.98 -6.61
CA THR A 214 -23.46 -21.24 -7.52
C THR A 214 -24.79 -20.97 -6.80
N LYS A 215 -24.98 -21.60 -5.63
CA LYS A 215 -26.19 -21.45 -4.83
C LYS A 215 -26.46 -20.00 -4.40
N GLU A 216 -25.40 -19.29 -3.96
CA GLU A 216 -25.51 -17.88 -3.55
C GLU A 216 -25.86 -16.98 -4.74
N THR A 217 -25.27 -17.23 -5.92
CA THR A 217 -25.53 -16.49 -7.15
C THR A 217 -26.99 -16.65 -7.61
N VAL A 218 -27.45 -17.90 -7.66
CA VAL A 218 -28.87 -18.20 -8.05
C VAL A 218 -29.85 -17.55 -7.07
N LYS A 219 -29.58 -17.61 -5.76
CA LYS A 219 -30.41 -16.95 -4.75
C LYS A 219 -30.43 -15.42 -4.94
N ALA A 220 -29.29 -14.79 -5.25
CA ALA A 220 -29.22 -13.36 -5.49
C ALA A 220 -30.09 -12.98 -6.70
N PHE A 221 -29.93 -13.70 -7.84
CA PHE A 221 -30.76 -13.46 -9.03
C PHE A 221 -32.26 -13.60 -8.77
N LEU A 222 -32.67 -14.64 -8.01
CA LEU A 222 -34.07 -14.82 -7.63
C LEU A 222 -34.60 -13.67 -6.77
N VAL A 223 -33.81 -13.18 -5.81
CA VAL A 223 -34.18 -12.03 -4.99
C VAL A 223 -34.35 -10.78 -5.82
N ASP A 224 -33.42 -10.53 -6.74
CA ASP A 224 -33.44 -9.32 -7.58
C ASP A 224 -34.58 -9.37 -8.60
N SER A 225 -34.87 -10.54 -9.20
CA SER A 225 -36.00 -10.70 -10.12
C SER A 225 -37.35 -10.45 -9.41
N LYS A 226 -37.50 -10.92 -8.16
CA LYS A 226 -38.71 -10.65 -7.38
C LYS A 226 -38.88 -9.16 -7.04
N LYS A 227 -37.77 -8.46 -6.71
CA LYS A 227 -37.81 -7.01 -6.45
C LYS A 227 -38.13 -6.21 -7.68
N SER A 228 -37.71 -6.66 -8.85
CA SER A 228 -37.91 -5.98 -10.13
C SER A 228 -39.32 -6.18 -10.71
N ASN A 229 -40.15 -7.08 -10.12
CA ASN A 229 -41.49 -7.42 -10.62
C ASN A 229 -41.52 -7.79 -12.12
N PHE A 230 -40.44 -8.38 -12.66
CA PHE A 230 -40.41 -8.83 -14.04
C PHE A 230 -41.47 -9.90 -14.31
N LYS A 231 -42.19 -9.76 -15.42
CA LYS A 231 -43.12 -10.75 -16.00
C LYS A 231 -42.56 -11.23 -17.30
N ILE A 232 -42.66 -12.53 -17.56
CA ILE A 232 -42.34 -13.18 -18.85
C ILE A 232 -43.63 -13.59 -19.49
#